data_4a915b76b8bd808580f59a0a700cb5af
#
_entry.id   4a915b76b8bd808580f59a0a700cb5af
#
_cell.length_a   1.000
_cell.length_b   1.000
_cell.length_c   1.000
_cell.angle_alpha   90.00
_cell.angle_beta   90.00
_cell.angle_gamma   90.00
#
_symmetry.space_group_name_H-M   'P 1'
#
loop_
_entity.id
_entity.type
_entity.pdbx_description
1 polymer ?
#
loop_
_entity_poly.entity_id
_entity_poly.type
_entity_poly.pdbx_seq_one_letter_code
_entity_poly.pdbx_strand_id
1 'polypeptide(L)'
;MNTIKKVIDVSYHQGIIDWKKVKESGLVDAAIIRCGYRGYATGTLMKDTQFQNNITGALNNGIPVGIYFYSTALSTAEAREEAEFTNRLIRNYDVTLPVVFDYEGYNDSRYRTYNKTTQALRTAMCRAFCETITNYGYTTLVYGSKGIIRSKYDLSQLKDFPIWCARYAGGYTGITDDCKYFPDLGEHTSSIALWQYTSIGRIPGIRGNVDLNNMYLEHHIGASDSEAEDSMENEILSEILSSIKEREIFCEIAEYQNGSTPEKVYEDSACTVKIGCLDPHERCETMGIFENRAVVLYTVNGTGYEKVGFVKWLGGCKQATNSYKDKIYQNGSSREPVYADNSGQTRIGSLDPHEKCSCMGIVDEMAIVRYKINGKEDTEKIGFVKWLGGIS
;
A
#
# COMPACT_ATOMS: atom_id res chain seq x y z
N MET A 1 15.67 7.25 -25.95
CA MET A 1 16.44 6.08 -25.41
C MET A 1 15.75 5.65 -24.14
N ASN A 2 15.17 4.47 -24.14
CA ASN A 2 14.44 3.97 -22.96
C ASN A 2 15.37 3.88 -21.76
N THR A 3 15.05 4.58 -20.68
CA THR A 3 15.85 4.57 -19.46
C THR A 3 15.63 3.26 -18.73
N ILE A 4 16.62 2.37 -18.75
CA ILE A 4 16.58 1.12 -17.99
C ILE A 4 17.01 1.41 -16.55
N LYS A 5 16.14 1.14 -15.57
CA LYS A 5 16.52 1.20 -14.16
C LYS A 5 17.08 -0.12 -13.68
N LYS A 6 18.17 -0.07 -12.92
CA LYS A 6 18.81 -1.22 -12.29
C LYS A 6 18.17 -1.50 -10.95
N VAL A 7 17.50 -2.63 -10.84
CA VAL A 7 16.69 -2.99 -9.67
C VAL A 7 17.23 -4.26 -9.04
N ILE A 8 17.30 -4.27 -7.72
CA ILE A 8 17.52 -5.51 -6.96
C ILE A 8 16.21 -5.95 -6.34
N ASP A 9 16.04 -7.26 -6.15
CA ASP A 9 14.99 -7.72 -5.26
C ASP A 9 15.56 -8.51 -4.09
N VAL A 10 14.97 -8.28 -2.90
CA VAL A 10 15.52 -8.73 -1.63
C VAL A 10 14.44 -9.20 -0.67
N SER A 11 14.85 -10.11 0.22
CA SER A 11 14.04 -10.65 1.30
C SER A 11 14.91 -10.92 2.53
N TYR A 12 14.39 -11.71 3.48
CA TYR A 12 15.21 -12.17 4.61
C TYR A 12 16.43 -13.00 4.17
N HIS A 13 16.42 -13.56 2.97
CA HIS A 13 17.53 -14.39 2.45
C HIS A 13 18.85 -13.61 2.33
N GLN A 14 18.80 -12.31 2.07
CA GLN A 14 19.98 -11.46 1.99
C GLN A 14 20.50 -11.04 3.37
N GLY A 15 19.77 -11.38 4.46
CA GLY A 15 20.16 -11.01 5.82
C GLY A 15 20.17 -9.50 6.05
N ILE A 16 21.15 -9.03 6.82
CA ILE A 16 21.33 -7.60 7.08
C ILE A 16 22.05 -6.96 5.89
N ILE A 17 21.42 -5.95 5.28
CA ILE A 17 21.93 -5.19 4.14
C ILE A 17 22.48 -3.85 4.63
N ASP A 18 23.68 -3.49 4.18
CA ASP A 18 24.25 -2.15 4.34
C ASP A 18 23.77 -1.24 3.21
N TRP A 19 22.56 -0.70 3.36
CA TRP A 19 21.89 0.12 2.36
C TRP A 19 22.66 1.38 1.98
N LYS A 20 23.49 1.91 2.89
CA LYS A 20 24.38 3.03 2.58
C LYS A 20 25.41 2.62 1.52
N LYS A 21 26.05 1.46 1.70
CA LYS A 21 26.98 0.94 0.68
C LYS A 21 26.30 0.58 -0.63
N VAL A 22 25.07 0.06 -0.58
CA VAL A 22 24.28 -0.17 -1.80
C VAL A 22 24.12 1.14 -2.57
N LYS A 23 23.69 2.22 -1.91
CA LYS A 23 23.50 3.54 -2.54
C LYS A 23 24.82 4.13 -3.05
N GLU A 24 25.87 4.09 -2.24
CA GLU A 24 27.21 4.62 -2.59
C GLU A 24 27.85 3.88 -3.75
N SER A 25 27.44 2.65 -4.04
CA SER A 25 27.94 1.88 -5.18
C SER A 25 27.55 2.49 -6.53
N GLY A 26 26.45 3.24 -6.58
CA GLY A 26 25.89 3.78 -7.82
C GLY A 26 25.35 2.72 -8.79
N LEU A 27 25.28 1.45 -8.35
CA LEU A 27 24.88 0.31 -9.21
C LEU A 27 23.38 0.01 -9.17
N VAL A 28 22.65 0.56 -8.19
CA VAL A 28 21.23 0.23 -7.91
C VAL A 28 20.41 1.51 -7.91
N ASP A 29 19.40 1.56 -8.79
CA ASP A 29 18.46 2.67 -8.91
C ASP A 29 17.25 2.48 -8.00
N ALA A 30 16.85 1.22 -7.73
CA ALA A 30 15.66 0.89 -6.96
C ALA A 30 15.72 -0.54 -6.36
N ALA A 31 14.82 -0.85 -5.43
CA ALA A 31 14.71 -2.17 -4.82
C ALA A 31 13.26 -2.64 -4.76
N ILE A 32 13.01 -3.95 -5.00
CA ILE A 32 11.73 -4.59 -4.71
C ILE A 32 11.92 -5.48 -3.48
N ILE A 33 11.13 -5.25 -2.43
CA ILE A 33 11.35 -5.82 -1.10
C ILE A 33 10.20 -6.76 -0.75
N ARG A 34 10.50 -7.99 -0.32
CA ARG A 34 9.47 -8.88 0.18
C ARG A 34 8.87 -8.32 1.48
N CYS A 35 7.58 -8.00 1.46
CA CYS A 35 6.90 -7.59 2.68
C CYS A 35 6.46 -8.77 3.54
N GLY A 36 6.07 -9.86 2.92
CA GLY A 36 5.56 -11.04 3.60
C GLY A 36 5.31 -12.22 2.66
N TYR A 37 4.74 -13.24 3.23
CA TYR A 37 4.40 -14.47 2.51
C TYR A 37 3.28 -15.23 3.21
N ARG A 38 2.57 -16.08 2.45
CA ARG A 38 1.70 -17.09 3.04
C ARG A 38 2.50 -18.39 3.21
N GLY A 39 2.50 -18.91 4.43
CA GLY A 39 3.27 -20.12 4.78
C GLY A 39 2.95 -21.30 3.87
N TYR A 40 3.98 -21.87 3.25
CA TYR A 40 3.85 -22.88 2.20
C TYR A 40 3.13 -24.18 2.65
N ALA A 41 3.20 -24.53 3.93
CA ALA A 41 2.52 -25.69 4.52
C ALA A 41 1.27 -25.29 5.30
N THR A 42 1.35 -24.23 6.12
CA THR A 42 0.30 -23.85 7.08
C THR A 42 -0.77 -22.92 6.49
N GLY A 43 -0.42 -22.14 5.46
CA GLY A 43 -1.29 -21.09 4.92
C GLY A 43 -1.41 -19.83 5.79
N THR A 44 -0.61 -19.72 6.84
CA THR A 44 -0.61 -18.54 7.73
C THR A 44 0.09 -17.37 7.06
N LEU A 45 -0.46 -16.17 7.17
CA LEU A 45 0.17 -14.94 6.73
C LEU A 45 1.33 -14.57 7.65
N MET A 46 2.48 -14.30 7.07
CA MET A 46 3.73 -14.03 7.77
C MET A 46 4.40 -12.78 7.19
N LYS A 47 4.79 -11.83 8.06
CA LYS A 47 5.67 -10.73 7.68
C LYS A 47 7.09 -11.28 7.44
N ASP A 48 7.77 -10.78 6.41
CA ASP A 48 9.20 -11.10 6.22
C ASP A 48 10.02 -10.51 7.37
N THR A 49 10.92 -11.31 7.94
CA THR A 49 11.67 -10.93 9.14
C THR A 49 12.64 -9.77 8.92
N GLN A 50 13.07 -9.54 7.67
CA GLN A 50 13.92 -8.40 7.31
C GLN A 50 13.15 -7.25 6.64
N PHE A 51 11.83 -7.38 6.46
CA PHE A 51 11.04 -6.35 5.78
C PHE A 51 11.26 -4.95 6.37
N GLN A 52 11.12 -4.81 7.69
CA GLN A 52 11.29 -3.53 8.38
C GLN A 52 12.67 -2.91 8.15
N ASN A 53 13.73 -3.74 8.28
CA ASN A 53 15.11 -3.30 8.09
C ASN A 53 15.38 -2.90 6.63
N ASN A 54 14.83 -3.69 5.69
CA ASN A 54 15.05 -3.45 4.27
C ASN A 54 14.33 -2.20 3.79
N ILE A 55 13.03 -2.04 4.11
CA ILE A 55 12.26 -0.89 3.62
C ILE A 55 12.76 0.43 4.22
N THR A 56 12.99 0.48 5.54
CA THR A 56 13.53 1.70 6.17
C THR A 56 14.97 1.98 5.74
N GLY A 57 15.79 0.94 5.59
CA GLY A 57 17.16 1.08 5.12
C GLY A 57 17.24 1.62 3.70
N ALA A 58 16.44 1.11 2.77
CA ALA A 58 16.39 1.59 1.39
C ALA A 58 15.89 3.05 1.32
N LEU A 59 14.73 3.34 1.92
CA LEU A 59 14.13 4.68 1.90
C LEU A 59 15.03 5.73 2.57
N ASN A 60 15.62 5.43 3.72
CA ASN A 60 16.52 6.35 4.43
C ASN A 60 17.81 6.67 3.64
N ASN A 61 18.17 5.84 2.66
CA ASN A 61 19.29 6.10 1.75
C ASN A 61 18.85 6.59 0.37
N GLY A 62 17.58 7.00 0.21
CA GLY A 62 17.05 7.54 -1.03
C GLY A 62 17.04 6.52 -2.18
N ILE A 63 16.77 5.24 -1.87
CA ILE A 63 16.54 4.18 -2.86
C ILE A 63 15.03 3.96 -2.95
N PRO A 64 14.37 4.28 -4.08
CA PRO A 64 12.96 4.01 -4.30
C PRO A 64 12.63 2.54 -4.14
N VAL A 65 11.44 2.24 -3.60
CA VAL A 65 11.06 0.86 -3.28
C VAL A 65 9.76 0.43 -3.94
N GLY A 66 9.74 -0.83 -4.38
CA GLY A 66 8.57 -1.63 -4.66
C GLY A 66 8.48 -2.80 -3.68
N ILE A 67 7.41 -3.53 -3.77
CA ILE A 67 7.09 -4.60 -2.81
C ILE A 67 6.73 -5.88 -3.55
N TYR A 68 7.05 -7.04 -2.99
CA TYR A 68 6.42 -8.28 -3.41
C TYR A 68 5.91 -9.10 -2.23
N PHE A 69 4.84 -9.85 -2.49
CA PHE A 69 4.27 -10.80 -1.55
C PHE A 69 4.34 -12.21 -2.14
N TYR A 70 4.99 -13.13 -1.42
CA TYR A 70 5.09 -14.53 -1.84
C TYR A 70 3.83 -15.30 -1.45
N SER A 71 3.04 -15.63 -2.46
CA SER A 71 1.71 -16.21 -2.32
C SER A 71 1.75 -17.75 -2.38
N THR A 72 0.93 -18.38 -1.55
CA THR A 72 0.51 -19.77 -1.67
C THR A 72 -1.01 -19.90 -1.54
N ALA A 73 -1.74 -18.91 -2.05
CA ALA A 73 -3.21 -18.89 -2.03
C ALA A 73 -3.81 -20.10 -2.74
N LEU A 74 -4.97 -20.55 -2.27
CA LEU A 74 -5.79 -21.62 -2.85
C LEU A 74 -7.17 -21.11 -3.30
N SER A 75 -7.45 -19.83 -3.12
CA SER A 75 -8.69 -19.17 -3.53
C SER A 75 -8.48 -17.68 -3.77
N THR A 76 -9.41 -17.05 -4.49
CA THR A 76 -9.44 -15.59 -4.67
C THR A 76 -9.66 -14.85 -3.34
N ALA A 77 -10.35 -15.45 -2.38
CA ALA A 77 -10.51 -14.90 -1.04
C ALA A 77 -9.17 -14.83 -0.31
N GLU A 78 -8.36 -15.90 -0.35
CA GLU A 78 -7.01 -15.89 0.23
C GLU A 78 -6.09 -14.88 -0.49
N ALA A 79 -6.20 -14.73 -1.81
CA ALA A 79 -5.42 -13.74 -2.56
C ALA A 79 -5.78 -12.29 -2.18
N ARG A 80 -7.07 -11.99 -1.93
CA ARG A 80 -7.49 -10.70 -1.38
C ARG A 80 -6.96 -10.48 0.03
N GLU A 81 -7.03 -11.50 0.88
CA GLU A 81 -6.47 -11.44 2.24
C GLU A 81 -4.95 -11.16 2.23
N GLU A 82 -4.21 -11.74 1.26
CA GLU A 82 -2.78 -11.46 1.05
C GLU A 82 -2.55 -10.00 0.62
N ALA A 83 -3.38 -9.46 -0.27
CA ALA A 83 -3.31 -8.07 -0.71
C ALA A 83 -3.62 -7.10 0.44
N GLU A 84 -4.66 -7.36 1.22
CA GLU A 84 -4.99 -6.59 2.42
C GLU A 84 -3.87 -6.63 3.47
N PHE A 85 -3.27 -7.81 3.67
CA PHE A 85 -2.12 -7.96 4.56
C PHE A 85 -0.91 -7.16 4.05
N THR A 86 -0.65 -7.20 2.74
CA THR A 86 0.40 -6.41 2.09
C THR A 86 0.17 -4.92 2.32
N ASN A 87 -1.03 -4.41 2.03
CA ASN A 87 -1.36 -3.01 2.26
C ASN A 87 -1.14 -2.59 3.72
N ARG A 88 -1.58 -3.40 4.70
CA ARG A 88 -1.33 -3.11 6.12
C ARG A 88 0.16 -2.97 6.46
N LEU A 89 1.03 -3.71 5.78
CA LEU A 89 2.47 -3.65 6.03
C LEU A 89 3.13 -2.42 5.38
N ILE A 90 2.62 -1.96 4.23
CA ILE A 90 3.32 -0.98 3.40
C ILE A 90 2.75 0.45 3.44
N ARG A 91 1.49 0.63 3.80
CA ARG A 91 0.76 1.91 3.70
C ARG A 91 1.40 3.12 4.42
N ASN A 92 2.31 2.87 5.38
CA ASN A 92 3.01 3.93 6.10
C ASN A 92 4.41 4.20 5.53
N TYR A 93 4.71 3.68 4.34
CA TYR A 93 5.98 3.87 3.66
C TYR A 93 5.75 4.49 2.29
N ASP A 94 6.72 5.26 1.83
CA ASP A 94 6.74 5.81 0.47
C ASP A 94 7.09 4.71 -0.54
N VAL A 95 6.08 3.91 -0.93
CA VAL A 95 6.21 2.85 -1.93
C VAL A 95 5.82 3.42 -3.28
N THR A 96 6.82 3.82 -4.07
CA THR A 96 6.66 4.48 -5.37
C THR A 96 6.79 3.54 -6.57
N LEU A 97 7.17 2.29 -6.34
CA LEU A 97 7.28 1.25 -7.36
C LEU A 97 6.23 0.16 -7.13
N PRO A 98 5.98 -0.71 -8.13
CA PRO A 98 4.88 -1.66 -8.08
C PRO A 98 4.88 -2.60 -6.88
N VAL A 99 3.66 -3.03 -6.51
CA VAL A 99 3.40 -4.12 -5.57
C VAL A 99 3.10 -5.39 -6.37
N VAL A 100 3.82 -6.46 -6.11
CA VAL A 100 3.92 -7.62 -6.99
C VAL A 100 3.29 -8.86 -6.37
N PHE A 101 2.45 -9.56 -7.16
CA PHE A 101 1.95 -10.89 -6.84
C PHE A 101 2.95 -11.94 -7.30
N ASP A 102 3.56 -12.66 -6.36
CA ASP A 102 4.55 -13.70 -6.60
C ASP A 102 3.99 -15.06 -6.20
N TYR A 103 3.70 -15.93 -7.19
CA TYR A 103 3.09 -17.24 -7.00
C TYR A 103 3.88 -18.33 -7.75
N GLU A 104 4.68 -19.12 -7.01
CA GLU A 104 5.63 -20.07 -7.61
C GLU A 104 5.45 -21.53 -7.18
N GLY A 105 5.05 -21.77 -5.94
CA GLY A 105 5.17 -23.03 -5.23
C GLY A 105 4.18 -24.14 -5.62
N TYR A 106 4.00 -24.46 -6.88
CA TYR A 106 2.95 -25.38 -7.36
C TYR A 106 3.44 -26.79 -7.73
N ASN A 107 4.73 -27.01 -7.94
CA ASN A 107 5.29 -28.30 -8.37
C ASN A 107 6.01 -29.08 -7.26
N ASP A 108 6.00 -28.60 -6.03
CA ASP A 108 6.66 -29.22 -4.89
C ASP A 108 5.62 -29.73 -3.89
N SER A 109 5.67 -31.03 -3.57
CA SER A 109 4.73 -31.67 -2.67
C SER A 109 4.73 -31.12 -1.24
N ARG A 110 5.76 -30.37 -0.86
CA ARG A 110 5.83 -29.64 0.43
C ARG A 110 4.89 -28.46 0.49
N TYR A 111 4.47 -27.93 -0.66
CA TYR A 111 3.58 -26.77 -0.74
C TYR A 111 2.11 -27.17 -0.67
N ARG A 112 1.33 -26.43 0.09
CA ARG A 112 -0.13 -26.58 0.17
C ARG A 112 -0.82 -26.47 -1.18
N THR A 113 -0.19 -25.81 -2.15
CA THR A 113 -0.67 -25.56 -3.51
C THR A 113 -0.44 -26.72 -4.48
N TYR A 114 0.36 -27.73 -4.09
CA TYR A 114 0.71 -28.85 -4.94
C TYR A 114 -0.52 -29.55 -5.50
N ASN A 115 -0.64 -29.61 -6.83
CA ASN A 115 -1.76 -30.18 -7.57
C ASN A 115 -3.17 -29.64 -7.20
N LYS A 116 -3.27 -28.50 -6.51
CA LYS A 116 -4.57 -27.96 -6.06
C LYS A 116 -5.04 -26.74 -6.84
N THR A 117 -4.25 -26.24 -7.78
CA THR A 117 -4.60 -25.04 -8.54
C THR A 117 -4.54 -25.27 -10.04
N THR A 118 -5.57 -24.81 -10.74
CA THR A 118 -5.65 -24.79 -12.21
C THR A 118 -5.11 -23.46 -12.75
N GLN A 119 -4.87 -23.37 -14.06
CA GLN A 119 -4.52 -22.12 -14.72
C GLN A 119 -5.57 -21.04 -14.45
N ALA A 120 -6.86 -21.36 -14.65
CA ALA A 120 -7.95 -20.42 -14.43
C ALA A 120 -7.99 -19.91 -12.97
N LEU A 121 -7.80 -20.79 -11.99
CA LEU A 121 -7.77 -20.36 -10.58
C LEU A 121 -6.58 -19.48 -10.26
N ARG A 122 -5.37 -19.79 -10.78
CA ARG A 122 -4.19 -18.94 -10.59
C ARG A 122 -4.37 -17.57 -11.22
N THR A 123 -4.93 -17.50 -12.41
CA THR A 123 -5.28 -16.23 -13.08
C THR A 123 -6.27 -15.43 -12.27
N ALA A 124 -7.33 -16.08 -11.75
CA ALA A 124 -8.32 -15.41 -10.91
C ALA A 124 -7.75 -14.91 -9.58
N MET A 125 -6.85 -15.69 -8.93
CA MET A 125 -6.16 -15.27 -7.71
C MET A 125 -5.22 -14.09 -7.97
N CYS A 126 -4.45 -14.12 -9.05
CA CYS A 126 -3.60 -13.02 -9.47
C CYS A 126 -4.40 -11.74 -9.68
N ARG A 127 -5.49 -11.79 -10.44
CA ARG A 127 -6.41 -10.64 -10.62
C ARG A 127 -6.93 -10.14 -9.28
N ALA A 128 -7.41 -11.04 -8.42
CA ALA A 128 -7.98 -10.66 -7.13
C ALA A 128 -6.97 -9.93 -6.23
N PHE A 129 -5.71 -10.35 -6.23
CA PHE A 129 -4.62 -9.64 -5.52
C PHE A 129 -4.36 -8.28 -6.16
N CYS A 130 -4.10 -8.26 -7.47
CA CYS A 130 -3.72 -7.04 -8.18
C CYS A 130 -4.83 -5.99 -8.14
N GLU A 131 -6.09 -6.36 -8.40
CA GLU A 131 -7.24 -5.47 -8.32
C GLU A 131 -7.40 -4.89 -6.89
N THR A 132 -7.19 -5.71 -5.86
CA THR A 132 -7.25 -5.24 -4.46
C THR A 132 -6.14 -4.24 -4.16
N ILE A 133 -4.92 -4.51 -4.60
CA ILE A 133 -3.77 -3.59 -4.42
C ILE A 133 -3.98 -2.29 -5.22
N THR A 134 -4.49 -2.39 -6.46
CA THR A 134 -4.82 -1.20 -7.28
C THR A 134 -5.87 -0.32 -6.60
N ASN A 135 -6.87 -0.93 -5.95
CA ASN A 135 -7.86 -0.19 -5.17
C ASN A 135 -7.27 0.56 -3.96
N TYR A 136 -6.07 0.19 -3.51
CA TYR A 136 -5.31 0.95 -2.51
C TYR A 136 -4.37 2.00 -3.12
N GLY A 137 -4.44 2.22 -4.44
CA GLY A 137 -3.66 3.25 -5.15
C GLY A 137 -2.26 2.83 -5.56
N TYR A 138 -1.88 1.54 -5.47
CA TYR A 138 -0.57 1.07 -5.92
C TYR A 138 -0.65 0.50 -7.34
N THR A 139 0.39 0.73 -8.12
CA THR A 139 0.60 -0.02 -9.36
C THR A 139 0.97 -1.48 -9.05
N THR A 140 0.62 -2.41 -9.94
CA THR A 140 0.85 -3.84 -9.71
C THR A 140 1.59 -4.51 -10.84
N LEU A 141 2.35 -5.56 -10.53
CA LEU A 141 2.95 -6.48 -11.49
C LEU A 141 2.62 -7.93 -11.12
N VAL A 142 2.72 -8.80 -12.13
CA VAL A 142 2.64 -10.25 -11.96
C VAL A 142 4.02 -10.85 -12.14
N TYR A 143 4.53 -11.54 -11.12
CA TYR A 143 5.83 -12.21 -11.20
C TYR A 143 5.70 -13.67 -11.60
N GLY A 144 6.70 -14.14 -12.32
CA GLY A 144 6.94 -15.56 -12.56
C GLY A 144 8.12 -15.81 -13.51
N SER A 145 8.64 -17.03 -13.46
CA SER A 145 9.58 -17.43 -14.50
C SER A 145 8.90 -17.45 -15.88
N LYS A 146 9.68 -17.32 -16.95
CA LYS A 146 9.17 -17.42 -18.35
C LYS A 146 8.24 -18.63 -18.55
N GLY A 147 8.60 -19.78 -17.98
CA GLY A 147 7.80 -21.00 -18.07
C GLY A 147 6.48 -20.90 -17.32
N ILE A 148 6.49 -20.30 -16.12
CA ILE A 148 5.29 -20.08 -15.30
C ILE A 148 4.34 -19.13 -16.01
N ILE A 149 4.82 -17.96 -16.41
CA ILE A 149 4.02 -16.93 -17.09
C ILE A 149 3.31 -17.55 -18.32
N ARG A 150 4.03 -18.28 -19.17
CA ARG A 150 3.45 -18.87 -20.38
C ARG A 150 2.47 -20.01 -20.14
N SER A 151 2.65 -20.81 -19.09
CA SER A 151 1.91 -22.07 -18.94
C SER A 151 0.94 -22.12 -17.79
N LYS A 152 1.06 -21.18 -16.84
CA LYS A 152 0.30 -21.23 -15.58
C LYS A 152 -0.71 -20.08 -15.44
N TYR A 153 -0.64 -19.09 -16.32
CA TYR A 153 -1.58 -17.99 -16.38
C TYR A 153 -2.26 -17.91 -17.73
N ASP A 154 -3.49 -17.41 -17.75
CA ASP A 154 -4.17 -16.92 -18.94
C ASP A 154 -3.86 -15.44 -19.10
N LEU A 155 -2.84 -15.12 -19.91
CA LEU A 155 -2.37 -13.74 -20.07
C LEU A 155 -3.39 -12.84 -20.75
N SER A 156 -4.35 -13.39 -21.49
CA SER A 156 -5.43 -12.61 -22.11
C SER A 156 -6.31 -11.94 -21.07
N GLN A 157 -6.39 -12.50 -19.85
CA GLN A 157 -7.12 -11.96 -18.71
C GLN A 157 -6.27 -11.09 -17.78
N LEU A 158 -4.97 -10.95 -18.05
CA LEU A 158 -4.02 -10.19 -17.22
C LEU A 158 -3.43 -9.00 -17.99
N LYS A 159 -4.08 -8.53 -19.04
CA LYS A 159 -3.57 -7.44 -19.91
C LYS A 159 -3.33 -6.14 -19.17
N ASP A 160 -4.12 -5.88 -18.12
CA ASP A 160 -4.03 -4.66 -17.30
C ASP A 160 -2.87 -4.70 -16.29
N PHE A 161 -2.19 -5.84 -16.15
CA PHE A 161 -1.13 -6.04 -15.18
C PHE A 161 0.19 -6.38 -15.90
N PRO A 162 1.15 -5.45 -15.93
CA PRO A 162 2.45 -5.70 -16.51
C PRO A 162 3.19 -6.87 -15.82
N ILE A 163 4.18 -7.43 -16.50
CA ILE A 163 4.83 -8.65 -16.11
C ILE A 163 6.25 -8.38 -15.57
N TRP A 164 6.57 -8.97 -14.44
CA TRP A 164 7.93 -9.18 -13.98
C TRP A 164 8.35 -10.61 -14.33
N CYS A 165 9.18 -10.76 -15.34
CA CYS A 165 9.55 -12.08 -15.88
C CYS A 165 10.96 -12.49 -15.44
N ALA A 166 11.07 -13.63 -14.77
CA ALA A 166 12.38 -14.23 -14.49
C ALA A 166 12.83 -15.12 -15.65
N ARG A 167 14.07 -14.86 -16.13
CA ARG A 167 14.78 -15.71 -17.08
C ARG A 167 16.27 -15.58 -16.84
N TYR A 168 16.86 -16.60 -16.20
CA TYR A 168 18.28 -16.66 -15.92
C TYR A 168 19.00 -17.31 -17.10
N ALA A 169 19.63 -16.49 -17.92
CA ALA A 169 20.41 -16.94 -19.05
C ALA A 169 21.66 -16.06 -19.16
N GLY A 170 22.81 -16.66 -19.47
CA GLY A 170 24.04 -15.90 -19.67
C GLY A 170 25.00 -15.82 -18.48
N GLY A 171 24.65 -16.36 -17.31
CA GLY A 171 25.57 -16.43 -16.15
C GLY A 171 26.00 -15.08 -15.60
N TYR A 172 25.16 -14.04 -15.71
CA TYR A 172 25.45 -12.69 -15.21
C TYR A 172 25.60 -12.68 -13.71
N THR A 173 26.68 -12.06 -13.21
CA THR A 173 26.94 -11.87 -11.78
C THR A 173 26.98 -10.40 -11.38
N GLY A 174 26.86 -9.50 -12.34
CA GLY A 174 26.86 -8.03 -12.17
C GLY A 174 25.77 -7.35 -12.98
N ILE A 175 25.67 -6.04 -12.80
CA ILE A 175 24.75 -5.19 -13.56
C ILE A 175 25.08 -5.25 -15.05
N THR A 176 24.06 -5.36 -15.90
CA THR A 176 24.19 -5.41 -17.35
C THR A 176 23.01 -4.74 -18.04
N ASP A 177 23.27 -4.17 -19.21
CA ASP A 177 22.26 -3.70 -20.19
C ASP A 177 22.11 -4.69 -21.37
N ASP A 178 22.81 -5.84 -21.31
CA ASP A 178 22.72 -6.85 -22.36
C ASP A 178 21.35 -7.52 -22.38
N CYS A 179 20.58 -7.27 -23.43
CA CYS A 179 19.25 -7.84 -23.64
C CYS A 179 19.24 -9.11 -24.49
N LYS A 180 20.41 -9.72 -24.77
CA LYS A 180 20.52 -10.94 -25.61
C LYS A 180 19.58 -12.06 -25.17
N TYR A 181 19.34 -12.17 -23.87
CA TYR A 181 18.51 -13.20 -23.29
C TYR A 181 17.18 -12.66 -22.71
N PHE A 182 16.73 -11.49 -23.20
CA PHE A 182 15.43 -10.95 -22.82
C PHE A 182 14.32 -12.00 -23.01
N PRO A 183 13.37 -12.16 -22.07
CA PRO A 183 12.32 -13.16 -22.21
C PRO A 183 11.41 -12.84 -23.40
N ASP A 184 11.14 -13.85 -24.21
CA ASP A 184 10.14 -13.82 -25.27
C ASP A 184 8.88 -14.52 -24.79
N LEU A 185 7.77 -13.79 -24.69
CA LEU A 185 6.43 -14.27 -24.30
C LEU A 185 5.46 -14.27 -25.50
N GLY A 186 5.95 -14.17 -26.74
CA GLY A 186 5.13 -14.00 -27.94
C GLY A 186 4.48 -12.61 -27.96
N GLU A 187 3.17 -12.53 -28.22
CA GLU A 187 2.40 -11.27 -28.24
C GLU A 187 2.42 -10.51 -26.91
N HIS A 188 2.72 -11.17 -25.79
CA HIS A 188 2.81 -10.57 -24.47
C HIS A 188 4.23 -10.12 -24.08
N THR A 189 5.19 -10.15 -25.00
CA THR A 189 6.58 -9.73 -24.73
C THR A 189 6.64 -8.23 -24.37
N SER A 190 5.82 -7.40 -25.01
CA SER A 190 5.69 -5.98 -24.72
C SER A 190 5.11 -5.68 -23.33
N SER A 191 4.43 -6.64 -22.69
CA SER A 191 3.90 -6.49 -21.34
C SER A 191 4.97 -6.70 -20.25
N ILE A 192 6.23 -7.00 -20.59
CA ILE A 192 7.31 -7.19 -19.61
C ILE A 192 7.85 -5.83 -19.17
N ALA A 193 7.48 -5.44 -17.95
CA ALA A 193 7.97 -4.21 -17.31
C ALA A 193 9.28 -4.43 -16.54
N LEU A 194 9.53 -5.66 -16.09
CA LEU A 194 10.70 -5.99 -15.30
C LEU A 194 11.24 -7.36 -15.73
N TRP A 195 12.54 -7.44 -15.95
CA TRP A 195 13.23 -8.70 -16.26
C TRP A 195 14.24 -9.02 -15.17
N GLN A 196 14.01 -10.10 -14.43
CA GLN A 196 14.98 -10.69 -13.49
C GLN A 196 15.91 -11.61 -14.28
N TYR A 197 17.15 -11.18 -14.46
CA TYR A 197 18.08 -11.86 -15.37
C TYR A 197 19.10 -12.75 -14.66
N THR A 198 19.23 -12.65 -13.34
CA THR A 198 20.12 -13.50 -12.53
C THR A 198 19.67 -13.54 -11.07
N SER A 199 19.97 -14.64 -10.39
CA SER A 199 19.83 -14.82 -8.94
C SER A 199 21.18 -14.98 -8.22
N ILE A 200 22.29 -14.74 -8.94
CA ILE A 200 23.65 -14.86 -8.39
C ILE A 200 24.43 -13.55 -8.47
N GLY A 201 23.73 -12.43 -8.54
CA GLY A 201 24.31 -11.11 -8.60
C GLY A 201 25.12 -10.74 -7.35
N ARG A 202 26.00 -9.74 -7.50
CA ARG A 202 26.84 -9.21 -6.43
C ARG A 202 26.71 -7.70 -6.39
N ILE A 203 26.26 -7.17 -5.25
CA ILE A 203 26.14 -5.72 -5.01
C ILE A 203 26.89 -5.37 -3.71
N PRO A 204 27.70 -4.31 -3.70
CA PRO A 204 28.33 -3.81 -2.47
C PRO A 204 27.27 -3.53 -1.40
N GLY A 205 27.52 -3.96 -0.16
CA GLY A 205 26.55 -3.82 0.94
C GLY A 205 25.65 -5.03 1.16
N ILE A 206 25.61 -6.00 0.20
CA ILE A 206 24.83 -7.25 0.32
C ILE A 206 25.82 -8.44 0.43
N ARG A 207 25.61 -9.27 1.44
CA ARG A 207 26.40 -10.50 1.59
C ARG A 207 25.75 -11.63 0.77
N GLY A 208 26.57 -12.30 -0.05
CA GLY A 208 26.09 -13.43 -0.85
C GLY A 208 25.41 -12.99 -2.14
N ASN A 209 24.49 -13.79 -2.62
CA ASN A 209 23.77 -13.59 -3.87
C ASN A 209 22.59 -12.63 -3.69
N VAL A 210 22.32 -11.85 -4.73
CA VAL A 210 21.12 -11.02 -4.84
C VAL A 210 20.57 -11.11 -6.26
N ASP A 211 19.26 -11.06 -6.38
CA ASP A 211 18.57 -11.04 -7.66
C ASP A 211 18.74 -9.67 -8.31
N LEU A 212 19.10 -9.66 -9.63
CA LEU A 212 19.29 -8.45 -10.39
C LEU A 212 18.28 -8.37 -11.52
N ASN A 213 17.76 -7.15 -11.72
CA ASN A 213 16.67 -6.87 -12.63
C ASN A 213 16.95 -5.62 -13.47
N ASN A 214 16.41 -5.62 -14.70
CA ASN A 214 16.26 -4.44 -15.52
C ASN A 214 14.78 -4.06 -15.59
N MET A 215 14.44 -2.82 -15.23
CA MET A 215 13.07 -2.28 -15.30
C MET A 215 12.92 -1.37 -16.50
N TYR A 216 11.86 -1.59 -17.28
CA TYR A 216 11.53 -0.95 -18.54
C TYR A 216 10.21 -0.17 -18.39
N LEU A 217 10.23 0.98 -17.76
CA LEU A 217 9.02 1.73 -17.40
C LEU A 217 8.27 2.34 -18.61
N GLU A 218 8.94 2.54 -19.74
CA GLU A 218 8.39 3.23 -20.90
C GLU A 218 7.66 2.32 -21.92
N HIS A 219 7.61 1.00 -21.72
CA HIS A 219 7.01 0.07 -22.67
C HIS A 219 5.52 -0.25 -22.43
N HIS A 220 4.88 0.37 -21.45
CA HIS A 220 3.50 0.02 -21.09
C HIS A 220 2.46 1.10 -21.40
N ILE A 221 2.86 2.18 -22.06
CA ILE A 221 1.93 3.15 -22.65
C ILE A 221 1.91 2.83 -24.15
N GLY A 222 0.76 2.40 -24.65
CA GLY A 222 0.57 1.81 -25.97
C GLY A 222 1.23 2.58 -27.10
N ALA A 223 1.87 1.84 -28.01
CA ALA A 223 2.40 2.37 -29.24
C ALA A 223 1.25 2.81 -30.18
N SER A 224 1.01 4.11 -30.32
CA SER A 224 0.46 4.75 -31.52
C SER A 224 0.85 6.23 -31.58
N ASP A 225 1.70 6.53 -32.56
CA ASP A 225 1.93 7.81 -33.26
C ASP A 225 1.93 9.17 -32.50
N SER A 226 3.13 9.68 -32.44
CA SER A 226 3.67 11.05 -32.37
C SER A 226 2.73 12.28 -32.42
N GLU A 227 2.99 13.25 -31.56
CA GLU A 227 2.57 14.67 -31.55
C GLU A 227 1.22 15.02 -30.85
N ALA A 228 0.35 14.05 -30.53
CA ALA A 228 -0.81 14.27 -29.64
C ALA A 228 -0.53 13.82 -28.18
N GLU A 229 0.64 13.23 -27.90
CA GLU A 229 0.94 12.50 -26.67
C GLU A 229 1.26 13.42 -25.48
N ASP A 230 1.89 14.58 -25.71
CA ASP A 230 2.29 15.48 -24.59
C ASP A 230 1.11 16.12 -23.84
N SER A 231 -0.05 16.27 -24.51
CA SER A 231 -1.25 16.80 -23.85
C SER A 231 -2.10 15.70 -23.18
N MET A 232 -2.11 14.48 -23.78
CA MET A 232 -2.82 13.33 -23.26
C MET A 232 -2.06 12.67 -22.09
N GLU A 233 -0.72 12.64 -22.12
CA GLU A 233 0.10 12.20 -20.99
C GLU A 233 -0.11 13.07 -19.75
N ASN A 234 -0.21 14.39 -19.93
CA ASN A 234 -0.53 15.31 -18.83
C ASN A 234 -1.98 15.15 -18.33
N GLU A 235 -2.92 14.79 -19.20
CA GLU A 235 -4.30 14.54 -18.83
C GLU A 235 -4.46 13.18 -18.12
N ILE A 236 -3.80 12.12 -18.61
CA ILE A 236 -3.74 10.80 -17.97
C ILE A 236 -2.93 10.83 -16.67
N LEU A 237 -1.81 11.57 -16.62
CA LEU A 237 -1.09 11.82 -15.36
C LEU A 237 -1.96 12.61 -14.38
N SER A 238 -2.75 13.56 -14.85
CA SER A 238 -3.69 14.30 -14.01
C SER A 238 -4.87 13.43 -13.56
N GLU A 239 -5.37 12.51 -14.42
CA GLU A 239 -6.37 11.51 -14.04
C GLU A 239 -5.80 10.43 -13.11
N ILE A 240 -4.56 9.95 -13.34
CA ILE A 240 -3.86 9.02 -12.44
C ILE A 240 -3.52 9.72 -11.13
N LEU A 241 -3.07 10.97 -11.15
CA LEU A 241 -2.86 11.79 -9.95
C LEU A 241 -4.18 12.16 -9.27
N SER A 242 -5.29 12.29 -10.01
CA SER A 242 -6.63 12.49 -9.42
C SER A 242 -7.26 11.19 -8.91
N SER A 243 -6.79 10.03 -9.35
CA SER A 243 -7.20 8.71 -8.82
C SER A 243 -6.32 8.23 -7.66
N ILE A 244 -5.22 8.89 -7.34
CA ILE A 244 -4.57 8.76 -6.05
C ILE A 244 -5.57 9.31 -5.05
N LYS A 245 -6.19 8.43 -4.28
CA LYS A 245 -7.08 8.81 -3.17
C LYS A 245 -6.28 9.70 -2.23
N GLU A 246 -6.45 11.01 -2.43
CA GLU A 246 -5.72 12.01 -1.66
C GLU A 246 -6.21 11.96 -0.23
N ARG A 247 -5.31 11.54 0.66
CA ARG A 247 -5.45 11.83 2.06
C ARG A 247 -5.04 13.29 2.26
N GLU A 248 -6.00 14.18 2.28
CA GLU A 248 -5.76 15.60 2.54
C GLU A 248 -6.15 15.90 3.98
N ILE A 249 -5.19 16.19 4.85
CA ILE A 249 -5.45 16.57 6.23
C ILE A 249 -5.26 18.07 6.39
N PHE A 250 -6.26 18.74 6.90
CA PHE A 250 -6.31 20.20 7.05
C PHE A 250 -5.77 20.68 8.40
N CYS A 251 -5.69 19.80 9.40
CA CYS A 251 -5.14 20.09 10.72
C CYS A 251 -3.66 19.70 10.82
N GLU A 252 -3.01 20.14 11.89
CA GLU A 252 -1.63 19.72 12.17
C GLU A 252 -1.60 18.27 12.67
N ILE A 253 -0.84 17.42 11.99
CA ILE A 253 -0.68 16.02 12.38
C ILE A 253 0.60 15.85 13.18
N ALA A 254 0.52 15.06 14.25
CA ALA A 254 1.67 14.59 15.00
C ALA A 254 1.56 13.08 15.28
N GLU A 255 2.64 12.47 15.73
CA GLU A 255 2.62 11.07 16.15
C GLU A 255 1.94 10.94 17.52
N TYR A 256 1.06 9.95 17.66
CA TYR A 256 0.55 9.46 18.93
C TYR A 256 1.06 8.04 19.18
N GLN A 257 1.58 7.77 20.36
CA GLN A 257 1.94 6.43 20.80
C GLN A 257 1.26 6.10 22.13
N ASN A 258 0.41 5.07 22.12
CA ASN A 258 -0.24 4.60 23.35
C ASN A 258 0.77 4.09 24.38
N GLY A 259 0.39 4.13 25.67
CA GLY A 259 1.17 3.62 26.79
C GLY A 259 1.26 2.10 26.84
N SER A 260 1.61 1.57 28.00
CA SER A 260 1.76 0.11 28.24
C SER A 260 0.45 -0.64 28.46
N THR A 261 -0.67 0.07 28.49
CA THR A 261 -2.02 -0.52 28.67
C THR A 261 -2.92 -0.14 27.51
N PRO A 262 -3.94 -0.96 27.17
CA PRO A 262 -4.90 -0.60 26.13
C PRO A 262 -5.62 0.71 26.45
N GLU A 263 -5.68 1.62 25.47
CA GLU A 263 -6.37 2.91 25.60
C GLU A 263 -7.71 2.90 24.85
N LYS A 264 -8.78 3.30 25.54
CA LYS A 264 -10.12 3.37 24.92
C LYS A 264 -10.24 4.59 24.02
N VAL A 265 -10.81 4.38 22.82
CA VAL A 265 -11.17 5.45 21.88
C VAL A 265 -12.67 5.69 21.92
N TYR A 266 -13.06 6.95 21.92
CA TYR A 266 -14.43 7.39 22.09
C TYR A 266 -14.90 8.25 20.90
N GLU A 267 -16.21 8.20 20.58
CA GLU A 267 -16.78 9.01 19.50
C GLU A 267 -17.02 10.48 19.90
N ASP A 268 -17.03 10.76 21.21
CA ASP A 268 -17.35 12.09 21.76
C ASP A 268 -16.26 12.59 22.72
N SER A 269 -16.11 13.91 22.81
CA SER A 269 -15.10 14.58 23.65
C SER A 269 -15.35 14.39 25.16
N ALA A 270 -16.59 14.08 25.58
CA ALA A 270 -16.91 13.71 26.96
C ALA A 270 -16.44 12.27 27.30
N CYS A 271 -16.02 11.51 26.28
CA CYS A 271 -15.58 10.11 26.41
C CYS A 271 -16.64 9.21 27.05
N THR A 272 -17.86 9.29 26.55
CA THR A 272 -19.01 8.52 27.06
C THR A 272 -19.27 7.27 26.21
N VAL A 273 -19.11 7.32 24.90
CA VAL A 273 -19.39 6.22 23.98
C VAL A 273 -18.09 5.69 23.39
N LYS A 274 -17.71 4.48 23.82
CA LYS A 274 -16.52 3.79 23.30
C LYS A 274 -16.77 3.28 21.88
N ILE A 275 -15.85 3.59 20.94
CA ILE A 275 -15.88 3.09 19.54
C ILE A 275 -14.71 2.19 19.17
N GLY A 276 -13.68 2.13 20.01
CA GLY A 276 -12.49 1.36 19.73
C GLY A 276 -11.51 1.29 20.90
N CYS A 277 -10.32 0.80 20.59
CA CYS A 277 -9.22 0.67 21.55
C CYS A 277 -7.91 0.71 20.76
N LEU A 278 -6.90 1.41 21.29
CA LEU A 278 -5.51 1.30 20.87
C LEU A 278 -4.83 0.22 21.73
N ASP A 279 -4.05 -0.63 21.09
CA ASP A 279 -3.27 -1.65 21.77
C ASP A 279 -2.08 -1.04 22.52
N PRO A 280 -1.48 -1.73 23.49
CA PRO A 280 -0.28 -1.25 24.17
C PRO A 280 0.83 -0.91 23.16
N HIS A 281 1.41 0.28 23.31
CA HIS A 281 2.47 0.82 22.43
C HIS A 281 2.07 0.99 20.96
N GLU A 282 0.78 0.88 20.62
CA GLU A 282 0.29 1.16 19.27
C GLU A 282 0.59 2.61 18.89
N ARG A 283 1.02 2.79 17.63
CA ARG A 283 1.29 4.10 17.05
C ARG A 283 0.20 4.44 16.06
N CYS A 284 -0.25 5.68 16.12
CA CYS A 284 -1.21 6.25 15.18
C CYS A 284 -0.95 7.74 15.04
N GLU A 285 -1.79 8.42 14.30
CA GLU A 285 -1.71 9.86 14.16
C GLU A 285 -2.61 10.57 15.16
N THR A 286 -2.15 11.69 15.70
CA THR A 286 -3.02 12.65 16.38
C THR A 286 -3.28 13.84 15.50
N MET A 287 -4.54 14.23 15.41
CA MET A 287 -5.05 15.40 14.69
C MET A 287 -5.19 16.61 15.62
N GLY A 288 -4.50 16.60 16.75
CA GLY A 288 -4.48 17.68 17.75
C GLY A 288 -5.13 17.31 19.08
N ILE A 289 -5.10 18.28 20.01
CA ILE A 289 -5.69 18.16 21.34
C ILE A 289 -6.90 19.07 21.43
N PHE A 290 -8.05 18.51 21.73
CA PHE A 290 -9.31 19.22 21.91
C PHE A 290 -9.84 18.95 23.32
N GLU A 291 -10.11 20.01 24.10
CA GLU A 291 -10.67 19.96 25.47
C GLU A 291 -9.99 18.90 26.38
N ASN A 292 -8.67 18.87 26.38
CA ASN A 292 -7.88 17.88 27.09
C ASN A 292 -8.11 16.42 26.63
N ARG A 293 -8.44 16.23 25.37
CA ARG A 293 -8.49 14.91 24.68
C ARG A 293 -7.65 14.96 23.43
N ALA A 294 -6.86 13.94 23.18
CA ALA A 294 -6.24 13.81 21.88
C ALA A 294 -7.24 13.24 20.87
N VAL A 295 -7.28 13.84 19.68
CA VAL A 295 -8.02 13.27 18.55
C VAL A 295 -7.05 12.37 17.81
N VAL A 296 -7.37 11.08 17.74
CA VAL A 296 -6.51 10.08 17.08
C VAL A 296 -7.19 9.52 15.84
N LEU A 297 -6.40 9.36 14.79
CA LEU A 297 -6.77 8.65 13.58
C LEU A 297 -5.97 7.35 13.54
N TYR A 298 -6.64 6.22 13.56
CA TYR A 298 -6.02 4.91 13.68
C TYR A 298 -6.73 3.85 12.83
N THR A 299 -5.99 2.83 12.43
CA THR A 299 -6.56 1.73 11.67
C THR A 299 -7.12 0.67 12.60
N VAL A 300 -8.29 0.18 12.26
CA VAL A 300 -8.94 -0.92 12.99
C VAL A 300 -8.28 -2.24 12.62
N ASN A 301 -7.69 -2.92 13.62
CA ASN A 301 -7.06 -4.21 13.43
C ASN A 301 -7.98 -5.21 12.71
N GLY A 302 -7.48 -5.77 11.60
CA GLY A 302 -8.18 -6.79 10.81
C GLY A 302 -9.18 -6.27 9.76
N THR A 303 -9.49 -4.97 9.70
CA THR A 303 -10.49 -4.43 8.75
C THR A 303 -9.88 -3.57 7.63
N GLY A 304 -8.70 -2.98 7.87
CA GLY A 304 -8.10 -2.00 6.94
C GLY A 304 -8.81 -0.63 6.93
N TYR A 305 -9.91 -0.46 7.68
CA TYR A 305 -10.60 0.82 7.80
C TYR A 305 -9.98 1.70 8.87
N GLU A 306 -9.99 3.00 8.64
CA GLU A 306 -9.55 3.98 9.62
C GLU A 306 -10.73 4.47 10.48
N LYS A 307 -10.45 4.65 11.77
CA LYS A 307 -11.34 5.30 12.72
C LYS A 307 -10.73 6.57 13.25
N VAL A 308 -11.58 7.53 13.50
CA VAL A 308 -11.21 8.75 14.21
C VAL A 308 -11.96 8.82 15.52
N GLY A 309 -11.32 9.28 16.59
CA GLY A 309 -11.96 9.40 17.89
C GLY A 309 -11.10 10.09 18.93
N PHE A 310 -11.66 10.24 20.14
CA PHE A 310 -11.02 10.89 21.27
C PHE A 310 -10.37 9.88 22.21
N VAL A 311 -9.18 10.20 22.73
CA VAL A 311 -8.52 9.46 23.79
C VAL A 311 -8.24 10.36 24.99
N LYS A 312 -8.28 9.79 26.20
CA LYS A 312 -8.10 10.55 27.44
C LYS A 312 -6.65 10.85 27.77
N TRP A 313 -5.76 9.93 27.40
CA TRP A 313 -4.37 10.04 27.78
C TRP A 313 -3.58 10.90 26.80
N LEU A 314 -3.06 12.03 27.30
CA LEU A 314 -2.28 12.97 26.48
C LEU A 314 -0.79 12.67 26.41
N GLY A 315 -0.28 11.76 27.25
CA GLY A 315 1.15 11.43 27.30
C GLY A 315 1.70 10.77 26.03
N GLY A 316 0.81 10.29 25.14
CA GLY A 316 1.16 9.73 23.84
C GLY A 316 1.41 10.76 22.75
N CYS A 317 0.95 12.00 22.94
CA CYS A 317 1.08 13.05 21.93
C CYS A 317 2.52 13.58 21.89
N LYS A 318 3.19 13.36 20.76
CA LYS A 318 4.48 13.98 20.49
C LYS A 318 4.24 15.23 19.64
N GLN A 319 4.49 16.42 20.21
CA GLN A 319 4.40 17.72 19.53
C GLN A 319 2.99 18.19 19.09
N ALA A 320 1.92 17.54 19.55
CA ALA A 320 0.56 18.02 19.24
C ALA A 320 0.30 19.38 19.89
N THR A 321 -0.19 20.32 19.11
CA THR A 321 -0.57 21.66 19.57
C THR A 321 -2.09 21.78 19.71
N ASN A 322 -2.55 22.76 20.50
CA ASN A 322 -3.97 23.09 20.62
C ASN A 322 -4.48 23.96 19.43
N SER A 323 -3.67 24.16 18.39
CA SER A 323 -4.05 25.00 17.25
C SER A 323 -4.73 24.14 16.18
N TYR A 324 -5.99 24.46 15.91
CA TYR A 324 -6.78 23.86 14.85
C TYR A 324 -6.76 24.77 13.62
N LYS A 325 -6.42 24.21 12.45
CA LYS A 325 -6.55 24.87 11.15
C LYS A 325 -7.59 24.15 10.29
N ASP A 326 -8.68 23.74 10.93
CA ASP A 326 -9.73 23.02 10.25
C ASP A 326 -10.39 23.89 9.17
N LYS A 327 -10.79 23.27 8.07
CA LYS A 327 -11.71 23.89 7.12
C LYS A 327 -13.15 23.83 7.65
N ILE A 328 -14.04 24.63 7.05
CA ILE A 328 -15.45 24.57 7.37
C ILE A 328 -16.10 23.50 6.48
N TYR A 329 -16.91 22.64 7.08
CA TYR A 329 -17.84 21.76 6.40
C TYR A 329 -19.26 22.29 6.60
N GLN A 330 -20.04 22.39 5.53
CA GLN A 330 -21.45 22.70 5.60
C GLN A 330 -22.25 21.62 4.87
N ASN A 331 -23.14 20.93 5.60
CA ASN A 331 -24.01 19.91 5.03
C ASN A 331 -24.99 20.50 4.00
N GLY A 332 -25.42 19.67 3.05
CA GLY A 332 -26.40 20.02 2.04
C GLY A 332 -27.83 20.20 2.58
N SER A 333 -28.82 20.14 1.70
CA SER A 333 -30.25 20.33 2.03
C SER A 333 -30.92 19.12 2.69
N SER A 334 -30.22 18.00 2.81
CA SER A 334 -30.72 16.77 3.44
C SER A 334 -29.85 16.38 4.64
N ARG A 335 -30.45 15.57 5.54
CA ARG A 335 -29.69 15.06 6.70
C ARG A 335 -28.61 14.10 6.22
N GLU A 336 -27.36 14.32 6.64
CA GLU A 336 -26.18 13.54 6.29
C GLU A 336 -25.80 12.55 7.40
N PRO A 337 -25.65 11.25 7.13
CA PRO A 337 -25.16 10.29 8.11
C PRO A 337 -23.68 10.51 8.44
N VAL A 338 -23.33 10.39 9.73
CA VAL A 338 -21.93 10.37 10.20
C VAL A 338 -21.58 8.94 10.61
N TYR A 339 -20.41 8.46 10.20
CA TYR A 339 -19.95 7.09 10.37
C TYR A 339 -18.73 7.00 11.30
N ALA A 340 -18.58 5.85 11.97
CA ALA A 340 -17.48 5.59 12.89
C ALA A 340 -16.13 5.39 12.20
N ASP A 341 -16.15 4.97 10.94
CA ASP A 341 -14.97 4.64 10.14
C ASP A 341 -15.22 4.96 8.66
N ASN A 342 -14.16 4.96 7.88
CA ASN A 342 -14.22 5.24 6.44
C ASN A 342 -14.80 4.11 5.57
N SER A 343 -15.25 2.99 6.16
CA SER A 343 -16.09 2.02 5.44
C SER A 343 -17.48 2.57 5.14
N GLY A 344 -17.93 3.57 5.93
CA GLY A 344 -19.26 4.14 5.83
C GLY A 344 -20.39 3.15 6.13
N GLN A 345 -20.14 2.14 6.99
CA GLN A 345 -21.13 1.13 7.37
C GLN A 345 -21.73 1.39 8.76
N THR A 346 -20.90 1.76 9.75
CA THR A 346 -21.35 1.96 11.13
C THR A 346 -21.72 3.41 11.39
N ARG A 347 -23.02 3.72 11.34
CA ARG A 347 -23.53 5.06 11.63
C ARG A 347 -23.46 5.38 13.13
N ILE A 348 -22.87 6.55 13.48
CA ILE A 348 -22.75 7.07 14.86
C ILE A 348 -23.53 8.37 15.08
N GLY A 349 -24.01 8.99 14.04
CA GLY A 349 -24.74 10.25 14.13
C GLY A 349 -25.28 10.75 12.79
N SER A 350 -25.60 12.03 12.74
CA SER A 350 -25.97 12.74 11.51
C SER A 350 -25.78 14.22 11.68
N LEU A 351 -25.48 14.92 10.60
CA LEU A 351 -25.57 16.37 10.48
C LEU A 351 -26.97 16.77 9.99
N ASP A 352 -27.53 17.81 10.56
CA ASP A 352 -28.81 18.38 10.10
C ASP A 352 -28.63 19.16 8.79
N PRO A 353 -29.70 19.42 8.01
CA PRO A 353 -29.59 20.22 6.80
C PRO A 353 -28.93 21.58 7.07
N HIS A 354 -27.96 21.93 6.23
CA HIS A 354 -27.17 23.19 6.32
C HIS A 354 -26.37 23.36 7.62
N GLU A 355 -26.22 22.31 8.44
CA GLU A 355 -25.36 22.34 9.63
C GLU A 355 -23.91 22.62 9.23
N LYS A 356 -23.25 23.50 10.01
CA LYS A 356 -21.83 23.81 9.86
C LYS A 356 -21.02 23.16 10.97
N CYS A 357 -19.89 22.58 10.60
CA CYS A 357 -18.96 21.99 11.54
C CYS A 357 -17.51 22.10 11.03
N SER A 358 -16.55 21.63 11.81
CA SER A 358 -15.15 21.57 11.38
C SER A 358 -14.91 20.37 10.46
N CYS A 359 -14.15 20.59 9.37
CA CYS A 359 -13.59 19.53 8.55
C CYS A 359 -12.08 19.42 8.82
N MET A 360 -11.67 18.28 9.35
CA MET A 360 -10.28 18.03 9.74
C MET A 360 -9.44 17.40 8.64
N GLY A 361 -10.09 16.84 7.60
CA GLY A 361 -9.40 16.21 6.48
C GLY A 361 -10.32 15.35 5.63
N ILE A 362 -9.73 14.74 4.61
CA ILE A 362 -10.36 13.76 3.72
C ILE A 362 -9.53 12.48 3.79
N VAL A 363 -10.19 11.35 3.95
CA VAL A 363 -9.59 10.02 3.93
C VAL A 363 -10.50 9.08 3.13
N ASP A 364 -9.98 8.46 2.09
CA ASP A 364 -10.71 7.53 1.22
C ASP A 364 -12.07 8.07 0.75
N GLU A 365 -12.08 9.29 0.18
CA GLU A 365 -13.29 9.97 -0.31
C GLU A 365 -14.35 10.27 0.76
N MET A 366 -13.98 10.24 2.04
CA MET A 366 -14.85 10.64 3.14
C MET A 366 -14.22 11.79 3.93
N ALA A 367 -15.01 12.84 4.22
CA ALA A 367 -14.54 13.93 5.04
C ALA A 367 -14.59 13.55 6.53
N ILE A 368 -13.53 13.88 7.27
CA ILE A 368 -13.51 13.80 8.72
C ILE A 368 -14.12 15.08 9.28
N VAL A 369 -15.26 14.97 9.93
CA VAL A 369 -15.98 16.09 10.51
C VAL A 369 -16.05 16.01 12.01
N ARG A 370 -15.92 17.17 12.68
CA ARG A 370 -16.10 17.33 14.12
C ARG A 370 -17.27 18.30 14.34
N TYR A 371 -18.31 17.85 15.02
CA TYR A 371 -19.60 18.52 15.12
C TYR A 371 -20.17 18.46 16.53
N LYS A 372 -21.02 19.45 16.88
CA LYS A 372 -21.68 19.54 18.19
C LYS A 372 -22.87 18.60 18.26
N ILE A 373 -23.14 18.08 19.46
CA ILE A 373 -24.33 17.28 19.70
C ILE A 373 -25.47 18.23 20.10
N ASN A 374 -26.59 18.19 19.36
CA ASN A 374 -27.78 18.98 19.68
C ASN A 374 -28.21 18.78 21.14
N GLY A 375 -28.27 19.88 21.92
CA GLY A 375 -28.64 19.90 23.33
C GLY A 375 -27.50 19.66 24.32
N LYS A 376 -26.23 19.57 23.87
CA LYS A 376 -25.04 19.47 24.71
C LYS A 376 -23.98 20.47 24.20
N GLU A 377 -23.98 21.69 24.73
CA GLU A 377 -23.12 22.78 24.23
C GLU A 377 -21.61 22.49 24.30
N ASP A 378 -21.17 21.64 25.24
CA ASP A 378 -19.77 21.35 25.53
C ASP A 378 -19.31 19.93 25.06
N THR A 379 -20.11 19.22 24.26
CA THR A 379 -19.73 17.90 23.79
C THR A 379 -19.74 17.86 22.27
N GLU A 380 -18.59 17.52 21.70
CA GLU A 380 -18.44 17.32 20.27
C GLU A 380 -18.27 15.84 19.94
N LYS A 381 -18.77 15.44 18.78
CA LYS A 381 -18.52 14.16 18.11
C LYS A 381 -17.59 14.32 16.94
N ILE A 382 -16.94 13.23 16.60
CA ILE A 382 -16.09 13.15 15.42
C ILE A 382 -16.41 11.87 14.62
N GLY A 383 -16.35 11.96 13.30
CA GLY A 383 -16.61 10.82 12.41
C GLY A 383 -16.47 11.20 10.94
N PHE A 384 -16.88 10.29 10.07
CA PHE A 384 -16.74 10.39 8.62
C PHE A 384 -18.07 10.70 7.95
N VAL A 385 -18.08 11.56 6.92
CA VAL A 385 -19.22 11.82 6.03
C VAL A 385 -18.82 11.58 4.58
N LYS A 386 -19.79 11.11 3.76
CA LYS A 386 -19.52 10.72 2.36
C LYS A 386 -19.54 11.89 1.38
N TRP A 387 -20.27 12.95 1.69
CA TRP A 387 -20.41 14.07 0.75
C TRP A 387 -19.30 15.09 0.92
N LEU A 388 -18.46 15.24 -0.11
CA LEU A 388 -17.32 16.16 -0.10
C LEU A 388 -17.66 17.59 -0.55
N GLY A 389 -18.83 17.80 -1.16
CA GLY A 389 -19.24 19.11 -1.68
C GLY A 389 -19.49 20.21 -0.63
N GLY A 390 -19.45 19.85 0.66
CA GLY A 390 -19.63 20.79 1.78
C GLY A 390 -18.35 21.48 2.27
N ILE A 391 -17.18 21.10 1.75
CA ILE A 391 -15.88 21.62 2.22
C ILE A 391 -15.59 22.97 1.57
N SER A 392 -15.26 23.98 2.39
CA SER A 392 -14.94 25.35 1.95
C SER A 392 -13.69 25.91 2.63
#